data_6e9c7be7438a59ddb24155c11324509d
#
_entry.id   6e9c7be7438a59ddb24155c11324509d
#
_cell.length_a   1.000
_cell.length_b   1.000
_cell.length_c   1.000
_cell.angle_alpha   90.00
_cell.angle_beta   90.00
_cell.angle_gamma   90.00
#
_symmetry.space_group_name_H-M   'P 1'
#
loop_
_entity.id
_entity.type
_entity.pdbx_description
1 polymer ?
#
loop_
_entity_poly.entity_id
_entity_poly.type
_entity_poly.pdbx_seq_one_letter_code
_entity_poly.pdbx_strand_id
1 'polypeptide(L)'
;TEIEPLGYQDVLQQLVYAMQGAEDRPAKRRTVNVLAVMRVRDFLDSIPGPGTGLEQLEAIAGYDRWQLSRDFRSLLGTSPYRYLQCRRIERARQLLRSGLSLAAAAHEAGFADQSHFGRIFKRTLGTTPLAWRQAEHSRTIVL
;
A
#
# COMPACT_ATOMS: atom_id res chain seq x y z
N THR A 1 9.75 -1.62 -16.01
CA THR A 1 9.22 -0.33 -15.53
C THR A 1 9.13 -0.41 -14.03
N GLU A 2 10.08 0.17 -13.33
CA GLU A 2 10.00 0.32 -11.88
C GLU A 2 8.82 1.26 -11.59
N ILE A 3 7.77 0.74 -10.99
CA ILE A 3 6.80 1.56 -10.31
C ILE A 3 7.45 1.89 -8.98
N GLU A 4 8.12 3.02 -8.91
CA GLU A 4 8.56 3.57 -7.63
C GLU A 4 7.34 3.68 -6.70
N PRO A 5 7.45 3.24 -5.45
CA PRO A 5 6.40 3.54 -4.48
C PRO A 5 6.27 5.05 -4.42
N LEU A 6 5.05 5.56 -4.57
CA LEU A 6 4.73 6.97 -4.42
C LEU A 6 5.42 7.48 -3.15
N GLY A 7 6.45 8.27 -3.32
CA GLY A 7 7.18 8.84 -2.22
C GLY A 7 6.27 9.78 -1.42
N TYR A 8 6.62 10.02 -0.17
CA TYR A 8 5.92 10.99 0.70
C TYR A 8 5.70 12.35 -0.01
N GLN A 9 6.63 12.73 -0.85
CA GLN A 9 6.58 13.94 -1.68
C GLN A 9 5.47 13.90 -2.73
N ASP A 10 5.26 12.75 -3.38
CA ASP A 10 4.22 12.59 -4.41
C ASP A 10 2.83 12.64 -3.78
N VAL A 11 2.67 12.08 -2.59
CA VAL A 11 1.42 12.13 -1.83
C VAL A 11 1.13 13.58 -1.39
N LEU A 12 2.13 14.31 -0.92
CA LEU A 12 1.99 15.72 -0.56
C LEU A 12 1.65 16.57 -1.78
N GLN A 13 2.26 16.32 -2.92
CA GLN A 13 2.00 17.06 -4.15
C GLN A 13 0.59 16.79 -4.70
N GLN A 14 0.13 15.53 -4.62
CA GLN A 14 -1.25 15.19 -4.95
C GLN A 14 -2.26 15.82 -3.98
N LEU A 15 -1.93 15.89 -2.69
CA LEU A 15 -2.74 16.59 -1.69
C LEU A 15 -2.85 18.09 -1.99
N VAL A 16 -1.72 18.73 -2.28
CA VAL A 16 -1.68 20.16 -2.66
C VAL A 16 -2.47 20.41 -3.93
N TYR A 17 -2.33 19.57 -4.94
CA TYR A 17 -3.08 19.65 -6.19
C TYR A 17 -4.58 19.43 -5.98
N ALA A 18 -4.96 18.48 -5.15
CA ALA A 18 -6.36 18.24 -4.78
C ALA A 18 -6.97 19.43 -4.01
N MET A 19 -6.18 20.07 -3.15
CA MET A 19 -6.61 21.26 -2.42
C MET A 19 -6.73 22.52 -3.32
N GLN A 20 -5.83 22.69 -4.27
CA GLN A 20 -5.85 23.81 -5.21
C GLN A 20 -6.95 23.68 -6.28
N GLY A 21 -7.29 22.45 -6.68
CA GLY A 21 -8.40 22.19 -7.58
C GLY A 21 -9.78 22.34 -6.96
N ALA A 22 -9.85 22.57 -5.64
CA ALA A 22 -11.12 22.75 -4.93
C ALA A 22 -11.71 24.17 -5.03
N GLU A 23 -10.91 25.14 -5.49
CA GLU A 23 -11.34 26.55 -5.50
C GLU A 23 -12.17 26.96 -6.75
N ASP A 24 -12.28 26.11 -7.79
CA ASP A 24 -12.76 26.58 -9.09
C ASP A 24 -13.98 25.85 -9.70
N ARG A 25 -14.88 25.23 -8.89
CA ARG A 25 -16.15 24.68 -9.42
C ARG A 25 -17.36 24.89 -8.52
N PRO A 26 -18.42 25.53 -9.04
CA PRO A 26 -19.68 25.65 -8.30
C PRO A 26 -20.45 24.32 -8.28
N ALA A 27 -21.09 24.06 -7.15
CA ALA A 27 -22.12 23.07 -6.86
C ALA A 27 -21.71 21.60 -6.61
N LYS A 28 -21.99 21.15 -5.40
CA LYS A 28 -22.08 19.75 -4.91
C LYS A 28 -20.82 18.87 -5.11
N ARG A 29 -19.66 19.39 -4.78
CA ARG A 29 -18.52 18.52 -4.51
C ARG A 29 -18.67 17.89 -3.14
N ARG A 30 -18.82 16.59 -3.13
CA ARG A 30 -18.69 15.78 -1.94
C ARG A 30 -17.32 16.04 -1.33
N THR A 31 -17.30 16.60 -0.12
CA THR A 31 -16.05 16.90 0.59
C THR A 31 -15.36 15.59 0.95
N VAL A 32 -14.14 15.40 0.51
CA VAL A 32 -13.31 14.27 0.91
C VAL A 32 -12.84 14.47 2.34
N ASN A 33 -13.03 13.49 3.19
CA ASN A 33 -12.56 13.54 4.57
C ASN A 33 -11.07 13.18 4.65
N VAL A 34 -10.21 14.17 4.47
CA VAL A 34 -8.75 14.00 4.45
C VAL A 34 -8.23 13.41 5.77
N LEU A 35 -8.71 13.88 6.90
CA LEU A 35 -8.25 13.39 8.21
C LEU A 35 -8.59 11.92 8.43
N ALA A 36 -9.77 11.49 8.04
CA ALA A 36 -10.17 10.09 8.14
C ALA A 36 -9.32 9.19 7.23
N VAL A 37 -9.09 9.61 5.99
CA VAL A 37 -8.20 8.90 5.06
C VAL A 37 -6.78 8.80 5.62
N MET A 38 -6.25 9.88 6.20
CA MET A 38 -4.91 9.88 6.80
C MET A 38 -4.82 8.94 8.00
N ARG A 39 -5.85 8.89 8.86
CA ARG A 39 -5.90 7.91 9.97
C ARG A 39 -5.87 6.47 9.47
N VAL A 40 -6.64 6.17 8.44
CA VAL A 40 -6.65 4.84 7.82
C VAL A 40 -5.28 4.54 7.19
N ARG A 41 -4.71 5.47 6.46
CA ARG A 41 -3.37 5.32 5.89
C ARG A 41 -2.32 5.02 6.97
N ASP A 42 -2.29 5.77 8.05
CA ASP A 42 -1.32 5.59 9.13
C ASP A 42 -1.47 4.19 9.76
N PHE A 43 -2.70 3.72 9.94
CA PHE A 43 -2.95 2.36 10.39
C PHE A 43 -2.41 1.32 9.39
N LEU A 44 -2.67 1.50 8.10
CA LEU A 44 -2.17 0.60 7.06
C LEU A 44 -0.64 0.63 6.93
N ASP A 45 -0.01 1.77 7.18
CA ASP A 45 1.45 1.93 7.22
C ASP A 45 2.09 1.16 8.39
N SER A 46 1.36 0.87 9.45
CA SER A 46 1.80 -0.03 10.51
C SER A 46 1.87 -1.50 10.08
N ILE A 47 1.44 -1.80 8.87
CA ILE A 47 1.42 -3.12 8.26
C ILE A 47 0.70 -4.13 9.16
N PRO A 48 -0.62 -3.94 9.39
CA PRO A 48 -1.39 -4.86 10.20
C PRO A 48 -1.39 -6.27 9.61
N GLY A 49 -1.46 -7.26 10.49
CA GLY A 49 -1.39 -8.67 10.14
C GLY A 49 -2.58 -9.18 9.31
N PRO A 50 -2.57 -10.48 9.01
CA PRO A 50 -3.70 -11.13 8.36
C PRO A 50 -4.98 -10.96 9.19
N GLY A 51 -6.11 -10.86 8.53
CA GLY A 51 -7.39 -10.66 9.20
C GLY A 51 -7.80 -9.19 9.41
N THR A 52 -6.99 -8.25 8.96
CA THR A 52 -7.42 -6.83 8.88
C THR A 52 -8.60 -6.71 7.95
N GLY A 53 -9.77 -6.42 8.50
CA GLY A 53 -11.03 -6.34 7.76
C GLY A 53 -11.51 -4.92 7.52
N LEU A 54 -12.47 -4.80 6.61
CA LEU A 54 -13.10 -3.50 6.29
C LEU A 54 -13.79 -2.88 7.49
N GLU A 55 -14.36 -3.67 8.40
CA GLU A 55 -15.00 -3.20 9.64
C GLU A 55 -14.03 -2.41 10.52
N GLN A 56 -12.79 -2.86 10.61
CA GLN A 56 -11.76 -2.17 11.37
C GLN A 56 -11.41 -0.82 10.72
N LEU A 57 -11.35 -0.77 9.40
CA LEU A 57 -11.11 0.48 8.67
C LEU A 57 -12.28 1.44 8.81
N GLU A 58 -13.52 0.96 8.78
CA GLU A 58 -14.71 1.77 9.06
C GLU A 58 -14.67 2.38 10.45
N ALA A 59 -14.29 1.61 11.46
CA ALA A 59 -14.15 2.10 12.82
C ALA A 59 -13.09 3.21 12.94
N ILE A 60 -11.96 3.06 12.26
CA ILE A 60 -10.89 4.08 12.23
C ILE A 60 -11.33 5.33 11.47
N ALA A 61 -12.00 5.17 10.34
CA ALA A 61 -12.47 6.26 9.51
C ALA A 61 -13.64 7.02 10.14
N GLY A 62 -14.53 6.32 10.83
CA GLY A 62 -15.75 6.87 11.41
C GLY A 62 -16.91 6.96 10.41
N TYR A 63 -16.83 6.29 9.26
CA TYR A 63 -17.90 6.22 8.26
C TYR A 63 -17.76 4.95 7.40
N ASP A 64 -18.76 4.71 6.52
CA ASP A 64 -18.88 3.44 5.82
C ASP A 64 -17.76 3.19 4.79
N ARG A 65 -17.54 1.90 4.49
CA ARG A 65 -16.49 1.41 3.59
C ARG A 65 -16.56 1.97 2.17
N TRP A 66 -17.78 2.23 1.67
CA TRP A 66 -17.98 2.73 0.31
C TRP A 66 -17.48 4.17 0.17
N GLN A 67 -17.82 4.99 1.15
CA GLN A 67 -17.33 6.36 1.23
C GLN A 67 -15.82 6.39 1.48
N LEU A 68 -15.33 5.55 2.40
CA LEU A 68 -13.91 5.43 2.67
C LEU A 68 -13.12 5.05 1.41
N SER A 69 -13.58 4.03 0.67
CA SER A 69 -12.92 3.60 -0.57
C SER A 69 -12.87 4.71 -1.61
N ARG A 70 -13.94 5.47 -1.76
CA ARG A 70 -13.97 6.60 -2.69
C ARG A 70 -13.04 7.72 -2.28
N ASP A 71 -13.05 8.10 -1.02
CA ASP A 71 -12.20 9.16 -0.48
C ASP A 71 -10.73 8.77 -0.50
N PHE A 72 -10.43 7.53 -0.12
CA PHE A 72 -9.07 6.99 -0.15
C PHE A 72 -8.51 6.98 -1.58
N ARG A 73 -9.32 6.54 -2.55
CA ARG A 73 -8.94 6.54 -3.97
C ARG A 73 -8.78 7.95 -4.53
N SER A 74 -9.64 8.88 -4.14
CA SER A 74 -9.52 10.29 -4.53
C SER A 74 -8.22 10.92 -4.07
N LEU A 75 -7.77 10.61 -2.85
CA LEU A 75 -6.57 11.20 -2.25
C LEU A 75 -5.29 10.45 -2.61
N LEU A 76 -5.33 9.13 -2.60
CA LEU A 76 -4.14 8.28 -2.71
C LEU A 76 -4.06 7.49 -4.01
N GLY A 77 -5.06 7.61 -4.90
CA GLY A 77 -5.07 6.99 -6.22
C GLY A 77 -5.31 5.48 -6.21
N THR A 78 -5.53 4.87 -5.05
CA THR A 78 -5.72 3.42 -4.91
C THR A 78 -6.70 3.08 -3.79
N SER A 79 -7.16 1.84 -3.73
CA SER A 79 -8.00 1.38 -2.63
C SER A 79 -7.19 1.10 -1.36
N PRO A 80 -7.80 1.13 -0.16
CA PRO A 80 -7.12 0.75 1.08
C PRO A 80 -6.49 -0.65 1.02
N TYR A 81 -7.17 -1.60 0.42
CA TYR A 81 -6.67 -2.97 0.27
C TYR A 81 -5.39 -3.03 -0.58
N ARG A 82 -5.39 -2.40 -1.75
CA ARG A 82 -4.20 -2.35 -2.62
C ARG A 82 -3.05 -1.62 -1.96
N TYR A 83 -3.34 -0.54 -1.27
CA TYR A 83 -2.34 0.19 -0.51
C TYR A 83 -1.65 -0.71 0.53
N LEU A 84 -2.43 -1.45 1.32
CA LEU A 84 -1.88 -2.40 2.29
C LEU A 84 -1.04 -3.49 1.62
N GLN A 85 -1.50 -4.04 0.50
CA GLN A 85 -0.73 -5.06 -0.22
C GLN A 85 0.62 -4.52 -0.72
N CYS A 86 0.65 -3.29 -1.24
CA CYS A 86 1.89 -2.66 -1.65
C CYS A 86 2.85 -2.47 -0.47
N ARG A 87 2.35 -2.06 0.69
CA ARG A 87 3.15 -1.93 1.91
C ARG A 87 3.72 -3.27 2.39
N ARG A 88 2.90 -4.31 2.37
CA ARG A 88 3.34 -5.67 2.71
C ARG A 88 4.42 -6.17 1.75
N ILE A 89 4.26 -5.95 0.45
CA ILE A 89 5.28 -6.33 -0.55
C ILE A 89 6.59 -5.57 -0.33
N GLU A 90 6.53 -4.28 -0.07
CA GLU A 90 7.73 -3.50 0.23
C GLU A 90 8.45 -4.02 1.48
N ARG A 91 7.70 -4.32 2.53
CA ARG A 91 8.26 -4.94 3.74
C ARG A 91 8.90 -6.30 3.44
N ALA A 92 8.23 -7.14 2.64
CA ALA A 92 8.76 -8.43 2.24
C ALA A 92 10.08 -8.31 1.44
N ARG A 93 10.17 -7.35 0.53
CA ARG A 93 11.43 -7.06 -0.19
C ARG A 93 12.57 -6.74 0.76
N GLN A 94 12.35 -5.88 1.74
CA GLN A 94 13.36 -5.55 2.76
C GLN A 94 13.79 -6.80 3.55
N LEU A 95 12.84 -7.63 3.95
CA LEU A 95 13.11 -8.86 4.70
C LEU A 95 13.88 -9.89 3.85
N LEU A 96 13.54 -10.04 2.59
CA LEU A 96 14.26 -10.91 1.66
C LEU A 96 15.70 -10.42 1.43
N ARG A 97 15.91 -9.13 1.31
CA ARG A 97 17.27 -8.53 1.24
C ARG A 97 18.07 -8.77 2.50
N SER A 98 17.44 -8.79 3.65
CA SER A 98 18.10 -9.09 4.93
C SER A 98 18.41 -10.58 5.13
N GLY A 99 18.02 -11.43 4.20
CA GLY A 99 18.35 -12.87 4.20
C GLY A 99 17.28 -13.79 4.78
N LEU A 100 16.07 -13.30 5.08
CA LEU A 100 14.99 -14.17 5.53
C LEU A 100 14.56 -15.15 4.43
N SER A 101 14.10 -16.33 4.84
CA SER A 101 13.45 -17.28 3.93
C SER A 101 12.17 -16.70 3.33
N LEU A 102 11.71 -17.25 2.21
CA LEU A 102 10.45 -16.82 1.59
C LEU A 102 9.26 -16.96 2.55
N ALA A 103 9.19 -18.06 3.29
CA ALA A 103 8.13 -18.31 4.27
C ALA A 103 8.18 -17.31 5.43
N ALA A 104 9.36 -17.04 5.98
CA ALA A 104 9.53 -16.09 7.07
C ALA A 104 9.22 -14.66 6.60
N ALA A 105 9.69 -14.26 5.43
CA ALA A 105 9.41 -12.95 4.86
C ALA A 105 7.89 -12.73 4.62
N ALA A 106 7.20 -13.74 4.10
CA ALA A 106 5.75 -13.69 3.90
C ALA A 106 5.01 -13.48 5.23
N HIS A 107 5.35 -14.25 6.25
CA HIS A 107 4.76 -14.16 7.58
C HIS A 107 5.03 -12.79 8.23
N GLU A 108 6.28 -12.38 8.29
CA GLU A 108 6.69 -11.10 8.89
C GLU A 108 6.14 -9.87 8.14
N ALA A 109 5.88 -10.02 6.84
CA ALA A 109 5.25 -8.97 6.05
C ALA A 109 3.71 -8.92 6.17
N GLY A 110 3.10 -9.83 6.95
CA GLY A 110 1.67 -9.81 7.25
C GLY A 110 0.79 -10.60 6.29
N PHE A 111 1.37 -11.52 5.50
CA PHE A 111 0.58 -12.42 4.66
C PHE A 111 0.11 -13.66 5.44
N ALA A 112 -1.11 -14.11 5.16
CA ALA A 112 -1.69 -15.28 5.81
C ALA A 112 -0.97 -16.58 5.45
N ASP A 113 -0.51 -16.70 4.19
CA ASP A 113 0.22 -17.85 3.70
C ASP A 113 1.20 -17.48 2.58
N GLN A 114 2.14 -18.38 2.31
CA GLN A 114 3.18 -18.18 1.29
C GLN A 114 2.62 -18.16 -0.14
N SER A 115 1.57 -18.92 -0.41
CA SER A 115 0.95 -18.97 -1.74
C SER A 115 0.29 -17.63 -2.08
N HIS A 116 -0.45 -17.05 -1.15
CA HIS A 116 -1.03 -15.71 -1.30
C HIS A 116 0.06 -14.64 -1.50
N PHE A 117 1.11 -14.70 -0.68
CA PHE A 117 2.29 -13.86 -0.84
C PHE A 117 2.87 -13.94 -2.26
N GLY A 118 3.12 -15.14 -2.76
CA GLY A 118 3.69 -15.36 -4.09
C GLY A 118 2.82 -14.76 -5.20
N ARG A 119 1.50 -14.92 -5.11
CA ARG A 119 0.57 -14.36 -6.10
C ARG A 119 0.57 -12.82 -6.09
N ILE A 120 0.49 -12.23 -4.91
CA ILE A 120 0.49 -10.76 -4.77
C ILE A 120 1.84 -10.19 -5.19
N PHE A 121 2.95 -10.81 -4.80
CA PHE A 121 4.30 -10.39 -5.19
C PHE A 121 4.47 -10.38 -6.71
N LYS A 122 4.08 -11.47 -7.38
CA LYS A 122 4.16 -11.57 -8.84
C LYS A 122 3.25 -10.55 -9.55
N ARG A 123 2.04 -10.35 -9.03
CA ARG A 123 1.12 -9.33 -9.57
C ARG A 123 1.68 -7.92 -9.44
N THR A 124 2.34 -7.62 -8.33
CA THR A 124 2.86 -6.28 -8.03
C THR A 124 4.18 -6.00 -8.74
N LEU A 125 5.10 -6.97 -8.76
CA LEU A 125 6.46 -6.78 -9.26
C LEU A 125 6.76 -7.49 -10.59
N GLY A 126 5.82 -8.27 -11.12
CA GLY A 126 5.97 -8.98 -12.39
C GLY A 126 6.85 -10.23 -12.35
N THR A 127 7.41 -10.58 -11.19
CA THR A 127 8.28 -11.74 -11.01
C THR A 127 7.96 -12.46 -9.69
N THR A 128 8.34 -13.72 -9.58
CA THR A 128 8.18 -14.48 -8.33
C THR A 128 9.14 -13.99 -7.24
N PRO A 129 8.82 -14.18 -5.95
CA PRO A 129 9.74 -13.83 -4.87
C PRO A 129 11.11 -14.51 -4.98
N LEU A 130 11.13 -15.76 -5.41
CA LEU A 130 12.38 -16.50 -5.58
C LEU A 130 13.23 -15.91 -6.71
N ALA A 131 12.64 -15.66 -7.88
CA ALA A 131 13.35 -15.08 -9.02
C ALA A 131 13.85 -13.66 -8.70
N TRP A 132 13.05 -12.89 -8.02
CA TRP A 132 13.43 -11.54 -7.56
C TRP A 132 14.64 -11.59 -6.62
N ARG A 133 14.62 -12.47 -5.62
CA ARG A 133 15.74 -12.65 -4.68
C ARG A 133 17.02 -13.08 -5.38
N GLN A 134 16.93 -13.99 -6.34
CA GLN A 134 18.08 -14.43 -7.13
C GLN A 134 18.68 -13.29 -7.97
N ALA A 135 17.84 -12.46 -8.57
CA ALA A 135 18.28 -11.27 -9.32
C ALA A 135 18.97 -10.24 -8.42
N GLU A 136 18.45 -10.00 -7.22
CA GLU A 136 19.07 -9.11 -6.23
C GLU A 136 20.45 -9.63 -5.77
N HIS A 137 20.57 -10.93 -5.53
CA HIS A 137 21.87 -11.57 -5.18
C HIS A 137 22.91 -11.39 -6.27
N SER A 138 22.51 -11.55 -7.53
CA SER A 138 23.42 -11.37 -8.68
C SER A 138 23.90 -9.94 -8.82
N ARG A 139 23.08 -8.95 -8.49
CA ARG A 139 23.48 -7.53 -8.49
C ARG A 139 24.53 -7.21 -7.42
N THR A 140 24.42 -7.83 -6.25
CA THR A 140 25.35 -7.59 -5.14
C THR A 140 26.74 -8.14 -5.41
N ILE A 141 26.88 -9.17 -6.22
CA ILE A 141 28.17 -9.81 -6.56
C ILE A 141 28.95 -9.00 -7.61
N VAL A 142 28.31 -8.15 -8.39
CA VAL A 142 28.93 -7.38 -9.48
C VAL A 142 29.50 -6.03 -9.01
N LEU A 143 29.30 -5.67 -7.76
CA LEU A 143 29.86 -4.47 -7.14
C LEU A 143 31.03 -4.81 -6.23
#